data_d9b9eeb0eac7487968dfc47d6e8ba528
#
_entry.id   d9b9eeb0eac7487968dfc47d6e8ba528
#
_cell.length_a   1.000
_cell.length_b   1.000
_cell.length_c   1.000
_cell.angle_alpha   90.00
_cell.angle_beta   90.00
_cell.angle_gamma   90.00
#
_symmetry.space_group_name_H-M   'P 1'
#
loop_
_entity.id
_entity.type
_entity.pdbx_description
1 polymer ?
#
loop_
_entity_poly.entity_id
_entity_poly.type
_entity_poly.pdbx_seq_one_letter_code
_entity_poly.pdbx_strand_id
1 'polypeptide(L)'
;MSAMGVGGNLTPDQLQFFNSQGYIVIESFASSDDIDAMMKRMEQILDEFDCSSTASIFSTKNQQKRTDDYFYESVEKVSCFFEEKAFGDDGKLKQPKQLSINKVGHALHELEPAFKKFSCSEKISSLMSSLGYKRPVIMQSMYIFKQPGIGGEVVPHQDNSFLYTEPPTCTGLWLALENANITNGCLWAIPGSHKNGLVRRFLRDENGVKFDRPSPSYDQKDFVPIEVKAGSLVVIHGDLIHQSFENQSPKSRHAYSLHIVDTDGCTWAPENWIRLKVEPEPLYVSQC
;
A
#
# COMPACT_ATOMS: atom_id res chain seq x y z
N MET A 1 0.72 8.10 23.30
CA MET A 1 -0.08 7.39 22.29
C MET A 1 -0.96 6.39 23.01
N SER A 2 -2.27 6.46 22.84
CA SER A 2 -3.22 5.63 23.58
C SER A 2 -3.43 4.29 22.87
N ALA A 3 -3.60 3.22 23.67
CA ALA A 3 -4.00 1.91 23.16
C ALA A 3 -5.33 2.02 22.39
N MET A 4 -5.53 1.14 21.38
CA MET A 4 -6.83 1.02 20.70
C MET A 4 -7.96 0.77 21.71
N GLY A 5 -9.16 1.22 21.33
CA GLY A 5 -10.39 0.75 21.96
C GLY A 5 -10.57 -0.77 21.77
N VAL A 6 -11.46 -1.36 22.56
CA VAL A 6 -11.75 -2.81 22.49
C VAL A 6 -12.17 -3.20 21.08
N GLY A 7 -11.61 -4.29 20.53
CA GLY A 7 -12.03 -4.88 19.26
C GLY A 7 -11.55 -4.21 17.97
N GLY A 8 -10.57 -3.30 18.04
CA GLY A 8 -10.04 -2.65 16.82
C GLY A 8 -10.63 -1.27 16.51
N ASN A 9 -11.58 -0.78 17.32
CA ASN A 9 -12.18 0.54 17.13
C ASN A 9 -11.24 1.69 17.50
N LEU A 10 -11.31 2.79 16.74
CA LEU A 10 -10.65 4.04 17.12
C LEU A 10 -11.37 4.70 18.31
N THR A 11 -10.59 5.27 19.22
CA THR A 11 -11.14 6.16 20.24
C THR A 11 -11.54 7.50 19.60
N PRO A 12 -12.43 8.30 20.26
CA PRO A 12 -12.77 9.63 19.76
C PRO A 12 -11.57 10.54 19.49
N ASP A 13 -10.54 10.49 20.38
CA ASP A 13 -9.32 11.28 20.24
C ASP A 13 -8.49 10.81 19.03
N GLN A 14 -8.42 9.50 18.80
CA GLN A 14 -7.75 8.91 17.64
C GLN A 14 -8.45 9.32 16.33
N LEU A 15 -9.77 9.27 16.30
CA LEU A 15 -10.55 9.70 15.15
C LEU A 15 -10.40 11.20 14.90
N GLN A 16 -10.41 12.02 15.95
CA GLN A 16 -10.15 13.46 15.83
C GLN A 16 -8.73 13.74 15.29
N PHE A 17 -7.72 13.00 15.77
CA PHE A 17 -6.36 13.11 15.26
C PHE A 17 -6.30 12.74 13.77
N PHE A 18 -6.87 11.60 13.37
CA PHE A 18 -6.95 11.18 11.97
C PHE A 18 -7.62 12.24 11.10
N ASN A 19 -8.78 12.76 11.51
CA ASN A 19 -9.50 13.81 10.79
C ASN A 19 -8.71 15.13 10.68
N SER A 20 -7.86 15.42 11.65
CA SER A 20 -7.04 16.64 11.65
C SER A 20 -5.76 16.51 10.86
N GLN A 21 -5.08 15.36 10.94
CA GLN A 21 -3.75 15.12 10.39
C GLN A 21 -3.76 14.33 9.06
N GLY A 22 -4.82 13.55 8.80
CA GLY A 22 -4.94 12.67 7.63
C GLY A 22 -4.24 11.33 7.78
N TYR A 23 -3.64 11.05 8.92
CA TYR A 23 -3.08 9.73 9.27
C TYR A 23 -3.17 9.48 10.76
N ILE A 24 -3.05 8.22 11.15
CA ILE A 24 -2.86 7.80 12.53
C ILE A 24 -1.99 6.55 12.61
N VAL A 25 -1.18 6.45 13.67
CA VAL A 25 -0.41 5.25 13.99
C VAL A 25 -1.10 4.50 15.13
N ILE A 26 -1.36 3.22 14.89
CA ILE A 26 -1.92 2.29 15.87
C ILE A 26 -0.84 1.28 16.20
N GLU A 27 -0.23 1.42 17.36
CA GLU A 27 0.85 0.52 17.82
C GLU A 27 0.29 -0.86 18.16
N SER A 28 1.10 -1.91 17.93
CA SER A 28 0.74 -3.31 18.25
C SER A 28 -0.61 -3.77 17.68
N PHE A 29 -0.94 -3.31 16.48
CA PHE A 29 -2.17 -3.69 15.80
C PHE A 29 -2.19 -5.16 15.37
N ALA A 30 -1.11 -5.62 14.73
CA ALA A 30 -0.91 -7.03 14.38
C ALA A 30 -0.12 -7.75 15.47
N SER A 31 -0.44 -9.02 15.69
CA SER A 31 0.33 -9.91 16.56
C SER A 31 1.63 -10.37 15.87
N SER A 32 2.59 -10.86 16.65
CA SER A 32 3.77 -11.53 16.10
C SER A 32 3.41 -12.71 15.21
N ASP A 33 2.40 -13.50 15.61
CA ASP A 33 1.96 -14.66 14.85
C ASP A 33 1.38 -14.27 13.47
N ASP A 34 0.64 -13.15 13.38
CA ASP A 34 0.14 -12.63 12.11
C ASP A 34 1.29 -12.18 11.20
N ILE A 35 2.29 -11.49 11.76
CA ILE A 35 3.48 -11.03 11.04
C ILE A 35 4.27 -12.23 10.52
N ASP A 36 4.60 -13.18 11.40
CA ASP A 36 5.40 -14.36 11.07
C ASP A 36 4.70 -15.21 10.00
N ALA A 37 3.37 -15.38 10.08
CA ALA A 37 2.60 -16.12 9.09
C ALA A 37 2.67 -15.45 7.70
N MET A 38 2.51 -14.12 7.62
CA MET A 38 2.60 -13.38 6.36
C MET A 38 4.01 -13.38 5.79
N MET A 39 5.04 -13.17 6.61
CA MET A 39 6.43 -13.17 6.18
C MET A 39 6.86 -14.56 5.68
N LYS A 40 6.52 -15.62 6.42
CA LYS A 40 6.81 -17.01 6.01
C LYS A 40 6.12 -17.37 4.70
N ARG A 41 4.85 -16.97 4.52
CA ARG A 41 4.16 -17.23 3.24
C ARG A 41 4.81 -16.45 2.10
N MET A 42 5.23 -15.23 2.33
CA MET A 42 5.92 -14.43 1.32
C MET A 42 7.25 -15.06 0.89
N GLU A 43 8.03 -15.61 1.82
CA GLU A 43 9.26 -16.36 1.48
C GLU A 43 8.95 -17.53 0.53
N GLN A 44 7.89 -18.30 0.81
CA GLN A 44 7.46 -19.40 -0.08
C GLN A 44 7.05 -18.89 -1.47
N ILE A 45 6.29 -17.79 -1.55
CA ILE A 45 5.90 -17.17 -2.83
C ILE A 45 7.15 -16.78 -3.63
N LEU A 46 8.17 -16.20 -2.99
CA LEU A 46 9.41 -15.86 -3.67
C LEU A 46 10.21 -17.08 -4.10
N ASP A 47 10.22 -18.16 -3.32
CA ASP A 47 10.89 -19.40 -3.69
C ASP A 47 10.22 -20.06 -4.90
N GLU A 48 8.89 -20.05 -4.96
CA GLU A 48 8.07 -20.56 -6.06
C GLU A 48 8.16 -19.68 -7.32
N PHE A 49 8.52 -18.39 -7.19
CA PHE A 49 8.55 -17.44 -8.30
C PHE A 49 9.67 -17.77 -9.31
N ASP A 50 9.27 -17.97 -10.57
CA ASP A 50 10.19 -18.13 -11.70
C ASP A 50 10.57 -16.75 -12.28
N CYS A 51 11.80 -16.33 -12.01
CA CYS A 51 12.36 -15.07 -12.52
C CYS A 51 12.48 -15.02 -14.05
N SER A 52 12.43 -16.17 -14.74
CA SER A 52 12.49 -16.20 -16.21
C SER A 52 11.15 -15.82 -16.84
N SER A 53 10.07 -15.87 -16.08
CA SER A 53 8.71 -15.61 -16.55
C SER A 53 8.41 -14.12 -16.80
N THR A 54 9.13 -13.22 -16.14
CA THR A 54 8.96 -11.77 -16.28
C THR A 54 10.18 -11.00 -15.76
N ALA A 55 10.41 -9.82 -16.33
CA ALA A 55 11.35 -8.82 -15.83
C ALA A 55 10.64 -7.50 -15.50
N SER A 56 9.36 -7.56 -15.15
CA SER A 56 8.57 -6.35 -14.86
C SER A 56 9.14 -5.61 -13.65
N ILE A 57 9.43 -4.33 -13.84
CA ILE A 57 10.04 -3.44 -12.87
C ILE A 57 8.97 -2.47 -12.36
N PHE A 58 8.91 -2.31 -11.04
CA PHE A 58 8.09 -1.26 -10.44
C PHE A 58 8.95 -0.01 -10.15
N SER A 59 8.46 1.16 -10.55
CA SER A 59 9.07 2.45 -10.26
C SER A 59 8.01 3.53 -10.13
N THR A 60 7.97 4.24 -9.02
CA THR A 60 7.06 5.37 -8.84
C THR A 60 7.50 6.60 -9.62
N LYS A 61 8.79 6.77 -9.90
CA LYS A 61 9.34 7.85 -10.74
C LYS A 61 8.95 7.71 -12.21
N ASN A 62 8.92 6.46 -12.70
CA ASN A 62 8.73 6.11 -14.10
C ASN A 62 7.46 5.29 -14.33
N GLN A 63 6.45 5.40 -13.47
CA GLN A 63 5.29 4.52 -13.47
C GLN A 63 4.59 4.43 -14.82
N GLN A 64 4.36 5.55 -15.51
CA GLN A 64 3.74 5.55 -16.85
C GLN A 64 4.50 4.71 -17.88
N LYS A 65 5.84 4.69 -17.81
CA LYS A 65 6.70 3.94 -18.75
C LYS A 65 6.89 2.47 -18.35
N ARG A 66 6.61 2.13 -17.09
CA ARG A 66 6.83 0.80 -16.51
C ARG A 66 5.55 0.00 -16.33
N THR A 67 4.39 0.61 -16.59
CA THR A 67 3.10 -0.11 -16.56
C THR A 67 2.93 -0.89 -17.84
N ASP A 68 2.95 -2.22 -17.74
CA ASP A 68 2.83 -3.20 -18.82
C ASP A 68 1.62 -4.11 -18.59
N ASP A 69 1.38 -5.05 -19.50
CA ASP A 69 0.27 -6.01 -19.38
C ASP A 69 0.38 -6.86 -18.12
N TYR A 70 1.60 -7.24 -17.71
CA TYR A 70 1.85 -7.98 -16.48
C TYR A 70 1.37 -7.18 -15.25
N PHE A 71 1.61 -5.86 -15.26
CA PHE A 71 1.11 -4.97 -14.20
C PHE A 71 -0.43 -4.92 -14.20
N TYR A 72 -1.07 -4.78 -15.37
CA TYR A 72 -2.54 -4.75 -15.43
C TYR A 72 -3.18 -6.07 -14.98
N GLU A 73 -2.59 -7.20 -15.35
CA GLU A 73 -3.09 -8.52 -14.97
C GLU A 73 -2.90 -8.83 -13.48
N SER A 74 -1.95 -8.17 -12.81
CA SER A 74 -1.66 -8.39 -11.39
C SER A 74 -2.80 -8.01 -10.45
N VAL A 75 -3.78 -7.25 -10.94
CA VAL A 75 -4.98 -6.88 -10.15
C VAL A 75 -5.70 -8.10 -9.58
N GLU A 76 -5.76 -9.19 -10.36
CA GLU A 76 -6.43 -10.45 -9.99
C GLU A 76 -5.41 -11.59 -9.73
N LYS A 77 -4.12 -11.25 -9.54
CA LYS A 77 -3.04 -12.22 -9.36
C LYS A 77 -2.10 -11.84 -8.21
N VAL A 78 -1.26 -12.80 -7.83
CA VAL A 78 -0.09 -12.56 -7.00
C VAL A 78 1.11 -12.47 -7.92
N SER A 79 1.60 -11.26 -8.14
CA SER A 79 2.64 -10.94 -9.12
C SER A 79 3.84 -10.25 -8.47
N CYS A 80 5.04 -10.69 -8.81
CA CYS A 80 6.30 -10.13 -8.30
C CYS A 80 6.82 -9.04 -9.23
N PHE A 81 7.26 -7.91 -8.68
CA PHE A 81 7.86 -6.81 -9.41
C PHE A 81 9.26 -6.53 -8.88
N PHE A 82 10.21 -6.37 -9.79
CA PHE A 82 11.59 -6.11 -9.43
C PHE A 82 11.84 -4.64 -9.05
N GLU A 83 12.87 -4.43 -8.23
CA GLU A 83 13.44 -3.10 -7.99
C GLU A 83 14.04 -2.53 -9.28
N GLU A 84 13.99 -1.21 -9.44
CA GLU A 84 14.54 -0.52 -10.62
C GLU A 84 16.05 -0.76 -10.77
N LYS A 85 16.76 -0.91 -9.65
CA LYS A 85 18.21 -1.15 -9.61
C LYS A 85 18.59 -2.64 -9.55
N ALA A 86 17.63 -3.56 -9.72
CA ALA A 86 17.86 -5.01 -9.57
C ALA A 86 18.75 -5.61 -10.66
N PHE A 87 18.67 -5.07 -11.88
CA PHE A 87 19.39 -5.62 -13.03
C PHE A 87 20.69 -4.87 -13.32
N GLY A 88 21.70 -5.59 -13.78
CA GLY A 88 22.92 -5.03 -14.36
C GLY A 88 22.75 -4.65 -15.83
N ASP A 89 23.78 -4.05 -16.41
CA ASP A 89 23.81 -3.68 -17.83
C ASP A 89 23.76 -4.89 -18.75
N ASP A 90 24.11 -6.08 -18.25
CA ASP A 90 24.02 -7.36 -18.93
C ASP A 90 22.61 -7.99 -18.85
N GLY A 91 21.65 -7.31 -18.24
CA GLY A 91 20.28 -7.78 -18.04
C GLY A 91 20.10 -8.85 -16.97
N LYS A 92 21.16 -9.19 -16.21
CA LYS A 92 21.10 -10.18 -15.13
C LYS A 92 20.86 -9.50 -13.77
N LEU A 93 20.26 -10.25 -12.84
CA LEU A 93 20.12 -9.81 -11.47
C LEU A 93 21.50 -9.60 -10.83
N LYS A 94 21.70 -8.47 -10.18
CA LYS A 94 22.91 -8.11 -9.43
C LYS A 94 23.04 -8.87 -8.11
N GLN A 95 21.94 -9.38 -7.59
CA GLN A 95 21.84 -10.07 -6.31
C GLN A 95 20.74 -11.15 -6.35
N PRO A 96 20.64 -12.04 -5.36
CA PRO A 96 19.60 -13.05 -5.32
C PRO A 96 18.20 -12.48 -5.51
N LYS A 97 17.29 -13.26 -6.12
CA LYS A 97 15.92 -12.82 -6.41
C LYS A 97 15.19 -12.29 -5.16
N GLN A 98 15.38 -12.93 -4.02
CA GLN A 98 14.77 -12.56 -2.74
C GLN A 98 15.14 -11.14 -2.29
N LEU A 99 16.32 -10.64 -2.71
CA LEU A 99 16.79 -9.28 -2.44
C LEU A 99 16.59 -8.32 -3.63
N SER A 100 15.95 -8.77 -4.71
CA SER A 100 15.77 -8.02 -5.95
C SER A 100 14.31 -7.58 -6.17
N ILE A 101 13.37 -8.12 -5.41
CA ILE A 101 11.94 -7.82 -5.54
C ILE A 101 11.60 -6.53 -4.78
N ASN A 102 10.90 -5.61 -5.44
CA ASN A 102 10.37 -4.38 -4.87
C ASN A 102 9.07 -4.66 -4.09
N LYS A 103 8.11 -5.32 -4.75
CA LYS A 103 6.82 -5.66 -4.18
C LYS A 103 6.21 -6.90 -4.81
N VAL A 104 5.26 -7.48 -4.09
CA VAL A 104 4.33 -8.50 -4.60
C VAL A 104 2.91 -7.96 -4.42
N GLY A 105 2.10 -8.01 -5.45
CA GLY A 105 0.72 -7.50 -5.47
C GLY A 105 -0.08 -8.09 -6.63
N HIS A 106 -1.36 -7.87 -6.75
CA HIS A 106 -2.17 -6.93 -5.95
C HIS A 106 -3.36 -7.65 -5.31
N ALA A 107 -3.44 -9.00 -5.43
CA ALA A 107 -4.53 -9.84 -4.91
C ALA A 107 -4.14 -10.76 -3.74
N LEU A 108 -3.11 -10.41 -2.95
CA LEU A 108 -2.70 -11.22 -1.79
C LEU A 108 -3.83 -11.42 -0.79
N HIS A 109 -4.65 -10.38 -0.55
CA HIS A 109 -5.79 -10.40 0.37
C HIS A 109 -6.90 -11.38 -0.03
N GLU A 110 -6.95 -11.78 -1.30
CA GLU A 110 -7.94 -12.74 -1.81
C GLU A 110 -7.37 -14.15 -1.96
N LEU A 111 -6.17 -14.24 -2.53
CA LEU A 111 -5.61 -15.51 -3.03
C LEU A 111 -4.72 -16.23 -2.01
N GLU A 112 -4.18 -15.49 -1.02
CA GLU A 112 -3.21 -16.04 -0.07
C GLU A 112 -3.79 -16.13 1.34
N PRO A 113 -4.00 -17.35 1.89
CA PRO A 113 -4.72 -17.55 3.16
C PRO A 113 -4.18 -16.75 4.34
N ALA A 114 -2.85 -16.62 4.48
CA ALA A 114 -2.24 -15.86 5.57
C ALA A 114 -2.57 -14.36 5.49
N PHE A 115 -2.56 -13.81 4.28
CA PHE A 115 -2.90 -12.41 4.02
C PHE A 115 -4.40 -12.17 4.12
N LYS A 116 -5.22 -13.09 3.59
CA LYS A 116 -6.69 -13.03 3.69
C LYS A 116 -7.16 -13.02 5.14
N LYS A 117 -6.61 -13.91 5.98
CA LYS A 117 -6.93 -13.98 7.41
C LYS A 117 -6.70 -12.64 8.11
N PHE A 118 -5.59 -11.96 7.85
CA PHE A 118 -5.31 -10.65 8.42
C PHE A 118 -6.23 -9.57 7.83
N SER A 119 -6.34 -9.51 6.50
CA SER A 119 -7.06 -8.45 5.76
C SER A 119 -8.57 -8.46 6.04
N CYS A 120 -9.17 -9.64 6.24
CA CYS A 120 -10.59 -9.82 6.56
C CYS A 120 -10.84 -9.98 8.06
N SER A 121 -9.87 -9.64 8.92
CA SER A 121 -10.03 -9.77 10.36
C SER A 121 -11.06 -8.79 10.92
N GLU A 122 -11.66 -9.16 12.06
CA GLU A 122 -12.59 -8.29 12.79
C GLU A 122 -11.95 -6.94 13.18
N LYS A 123 -10.63 -6.93 13.46
CA LYS A 123 -9.89 -5.69 13.75
C LYS A 123 -9.92 -4.71 12.57
N ILE A 124 -9.71 -5.19 11.34
CA ILE A 124 -9.79 -4.36 10.13
C ILE A 124 -11.22 -3.88 9.90
N SER A 125 -12.21 -4.76 10.01
CA SER A 125 -13.63 -4.41 9.85
C SER A 125 -14.07 -3.35 10.87
N SER A 126 -13.70 -3.52 12.14
CA SER A 126 -14.01 -2.55 13.21
C SER A 126 -13.31 -1.21 13.00
N LEU A 127 -12.06 -1.23 12.52
CA LEU A 127 -11.33 0.00 12.16
C LEU A 127 -12.06 0.77 11.07
N MET A 128 -12.46 0.09 9.98
CA MET A 128 -13.19 0.73 8.88
C MET A 128 -14.55 1.25 9.32
N SER A 129 -15.26 0.52 10.17
CA SER A 129 -16.51 0.99 10.80
C SER A 129 -16.29 2.26 11.62
N SER A 130 -15.19 2.34 12.40
CA SER A 130 -14.84 3.54 13.19
C SER A 130 -14.57 4.77 12.32
N LEU A 131 -14.08 4.57 11.09
CA LEU A 131 -13.86 5.62 10.10
C LEU A 131 -15.15 6.01 9.35
N GLY A 132 -16.28 5.35 9.66
CA GLY A 132 -17.58 5.65 9.08
C GLY A 132 -17.90 4.93 7.77
N TYR A 133 -17.10 3.93 7.38
CA TYR A 133 -17.34 3.13 6.18
C TYR A 133 -18.58 2.24 6.37
N LYS A 134 -19.46 2.22 5.39
CA LYS A 134 -20.69 1.42 5.41
C LYS A 134 -20.55 0.11 4.64
N ARG A 135 -19.85 0.15 3.51
CA ARG A 135 -19.61 -1.02 2.66
C ARG A 135 -18.15 -1.02 2.17
N PRO A 136 -17.17 -1.19 3.11
CA PRO A 136 -15.75 -1.18 2.77
C PRO A 136 -15.36 -2.40 1.92
N VAL A 137 -14.56 -2.14 0.87
CA VAL A 137 -14.05 -3.14 -0.08
C VAL A 137 -12.56 -2.96 -0.23
N ILE A 138 -11.79 -4.05 -0.15
CA ILE A 138 -10.36 -4.04 -0.44
C ILE A 138 -10.16 -4.08 -1.95
N MET A 139 -9.55 -3.04 -2.50
CA MET A 139 -9.31 -2.92 -3.93
C MET A 139 -7.98 -3.51 -4.36
N GLN A 140 -6.98 -3.47 -3.49
CA GLN A 140 -5.66 -4.06 -3.73
C GLN A 140 -4.90 -4.27 -2.43
N SER A 141 -3.92 -5.15 -2.50
CA SER A 141 -2.94 -5.38 -1.44
C SER A 141 -1.54 -5.50 -2.01
N MET A 142 -0.54 -5.03 -1.26
CA MET A 142 0.86 -5.08 -1.67
C MET A 142 1.74 -5.48 -0.49
N TYR A 143 2.65 -6.43 -0.73
CA TYR A 143 3.78 -6.67 0.15
C TYR A 143 5.00 -5.93 -0.40
N ILE A 144 5.58 -5.05 0.39
CA ILE A 144 6.67 -4.13 -0.01
C ILE A 144 7.92 -4.51 0.76
N PHE A 145 9.02 -4.80 0.04
CA PHE A 145 10.26 -5.29 0.65
C PHE A 145 11.20 -4.18 1.10
N LYS A 146 11.25 -3.06 0.37
CA LYS A 146 12.20 -1.99 0.63
C LYS A 146 13.62 -2.55 0.84
N GLN A 147 14.17 -3.15 -0.19
CA GLN A 147 15.39 -3.95 -0.15
C GLN A 147 16.62 -3.15 0.32
N PRO A 148 17.59 -3.78 1.01
CA PRO A 148 18.80 -3.10 1.45
C PRO A 148 19.60 -2.57 0.26
N GLY A 149 19.98 -1.31 0.31
CA GLY A 149 20.85 -0.65 -0.69
C GLY A 149 20.23 -0.35 -2.05
N ILE A 150 19.14 -1.04 -2.44
CA ILE A 150 18.46 -0.81 -3.73
C ILE A 150 16.97 -0.47 -3.59
N GLY A 151 16.41 -0.60 -2.40
CA GLY A 151 15.00 -0.30 -2.13
C GLY A 151 14.66 1.13 -2.50
N GLY A 152 13.98 1.28 -3.64
CA GLY A 152 13.71 2.57 -4.27
C GLY A 152 12.80 3.48 -3.45
N GLU A 153 12.84 4.77 -3.74
CA GLU A 153 11.92 5.72 -3.13
C GLU A 153 10.49 5.55 -3.68
N VAL A 154 9.52 5.92 -2.86
CA VAL A 154 8.15 6.17 -3.28
C VAL A 154 7.96 7.69 -3.26
N VAL A 155 7.81 8.27 -4.46
CA VAL A 155 7.66 9.72 -4.63
C VAL A 155 6.37 10.24 -3.98
N PRO A 156 6.28 11.54 -3.63
CA PRO A 156 5.08 12.14 -3.07
C PRO A 156 3.83 11.84 -3.91
N HIS A 157 2.80 11.32 -3.28
CA HIS A 157 1.54 10.96 -3.93
C HIS A 157 0.36 10.96 -2.95
N GLN A 158 -0.82 10.78 -3.49
CA GLN A 158 -2.09 10.55 -2.80
C GLN A 158 -2.68 9.24 -3.32
N ASP A 159 -3.22 8.38 -2.45
CA ASP A 159 -3.77 7.08 -2.86
C ASP A 159 -5.03 7.24 -3.74
N ASN A 160 -5.86 8.25 -3.48
CA ASN A 160 -7.00 8.60 -4.32
C ASN A 160 -6.60 8.95 -5.77
N SER A 161 -5.33 9.29 -6.02
CA SER A 161 -4.86 9.48 -7.39
C SER A 161 -5.00 8.23 -8.25
N PHE A 162 -4.86 7.05 -7.64
CA PHE A 162 -4.84 5.75 -8.30
C PHE A 162 -6.15 4.98 -8.14
N LEU A 163 -6.88 5.22 -7.05
CA LEU A 163 -8.04 4.45 -6.59
C LEU A 163 -9.19 5.39 -6.27
N TYR A 164 -9.68 6.06 -7.31
CA TYR A 164 -10.65 7.13 -7.17
C TYR A 164 -12.08 6.61 -7.12
N THR A 165 -12.83 7.07 -6.15
CA THR A 165 -14.29 7.00 -6.12
C THR A 165 -14.88 8.42 -6.14
N GLU A 166 -16.10 8.57 -6.59
CA GLU A 166 -16.85 9.84 -6.50
C GLU A 166 -18.01 9.68 -5.53
N PRO A 167 -18.01 10.36 -4.35
CA PRO A 167 -16.88 11.12 -3.78
C PRO A 167 -15.67 10.23 -3.41
N PRO A 168 -14.46 10.83 -3.19
CA PRO A 168 -13.24 10.09 -2.82
C PRO A 168 -13.37 9.40 -1.47
N THR A 169 -13.05 8.10 -1.41
CA THR A 169 -13.19 7.30 -0.17
C THR A 169 -11.99 6.41 0.15
N CYS A 170 -10.92 6.42 -0.65
CA CYS A 170 -9.79 5.53 -0.40
C CYS A 170 -9.14 5.78 0.96
N THR A 171 -8.88 4.70 1.70
CA THR A 171 -8.01 4.68 2.89
C THR A 171 -6.92 3.64 2.70
N GLY A 172 -5.68 4.06 2.87
CA GLY A 172 -4.52 3.19 2.91
C GLY A 172 -4.30 2.64 4.33
N LEU A 173 -4.08 1.34 4.44
CA LEU A 173 -3.65 0.67 5.66
C LEU A 173 -2.24 0.12 5.44
N TRP A 174 -1.25 0.68 6.11
CA TRP A 174 0.14 0.29 5.96
C TRP A 174 0.64 -0.36 7.24
N LEU A 175 0.78 -1.70 7.23
CA LEU A 175 1.27 -2.50 8.36
C LEU A 175 2.79 -2.65 8.28
N ALA A 176 3.49 -2.22 9.31
CA ALA A 176 4.92 -2.47 9.46
C ALA A 176 5.15 -3.94 9.88
N LEU A 177 5.74 -4.75 9.02
CA LEU A 177 6.16 -6.12 9.35
C LEU A 177 7.53 -6.13 10.03
N GLU A 178 8.32 -5.09 9.83
CA GLU A 178 9.59 -4.80 10.47
C GLU A 178 9.61 -3.37 10.99
N ASN A 179 10.54 -3.05 11.91
CA ASN A 179 10.69 -1.68 12.38
C ASN A 179 11.03 -0.74 11.21
N ALA A 180 10.28 0.34 11.09
CA ALA A 180 10.52 1.36 10.07
C ALA A 180 11.03 2.65 10.72
N ASN A 181 12.13 3.15 10.21
CA ASN A 181 12.78 4.38 10.67
C ASN A 181 13.27 5.21 9.47
N ILE A 182 13.82 6.39 9.74
CA ILE A 182 14.30 7.31 8.70
C ILE A 182 15.35 6.64 7.81
N THR A 183 16.26 5.83 8.37
CA THR A 183 17.38 5.25 7.62
C THR A 183 16.92 4.14 6.67
N ASN A 184 15.88 3.36 7.04
CA ASN A 184 15.42 2.22 6.24
C ASN A 184 14.16 2.52 5.40
N GLY A 185 13.77 3.78 5.30
CA GLY A 185 12.67 4.22 4.43
C GLY A 185 11.29 4.11 5.08
N CYS A 186 11.10 4.65 6.29
CA CYS A 186 9.77 4.84 6.87
C CYS A 186 8.89 5.73 6.00
N LEU A 187 7.61 5.79 6.29
CA LEU A 187 6.69 6.73 5.67
C LEU A 187 6.98 8.16 6.15
N TRP A 188 6.71 9.11 5.26
CA TRP A 188 6.70 10.54 5.54
C TRP A 188 5.41 11.13 5.00
N ALA A 189 4.81 12.06 5.71
CA ALA A 189 3.55 12.69 5.29
C ALA A 189 3.58 14.19 5.54
N ILE A 190 2.76 14.94 4.78
CA ILE A 190 2.44 16.36 5.06
C ILE A 190 1.15 16.37 5.89
N PRO A 191 1.22 16.57 7.22
CA PRO A 191 0.04 16.53 8.07
C PRO A 191 -1.01 17.55 7.65
N GLY A 192 -2.27 17.11 7.57
CA GLY A 192 -3.40 17.98 7.20
C GLY A 192 -3.55 18.26 5.70
N SER A 193 -2.62 17.78 4.85
CA SER A 193 -2.68 18.02 3.39
C SER A 193 -3.92 17.45 2.72
N HIS A 194 -4.52 16.40 3.28
CA HIS A 194 -5.77 15.80 2.78
C HIS A 194 -6.95 16.79 2.73
N LYS A 195 -6.92 17.84 3.55
CA LYS A 195 -7.97 18.89 3.57
C LYS A 195 -8.00 19.75 2.30
N ASN A 196 -6.91 19.70 1.51
CA ASN A 196 -6.82 20.43 0.24
C ASN A 196 -7.39 19.63 -0.94
N GLY A 197 -7.88 18.40 -0.69
CA GLY A 197 -8.44 17.53 -1.69
C GLY A 197 -7.39 16.88 -2.62
N LEU A 198 -7.88 16.21 -3.66
CA LEU A 198 -7.06 15.49 -4.61
C LEU A 198 -6.37 16.43 -5.60
N VAL A 199 -5.05 16.24 -5.78
CA VAL A 199 -4.23 17.09 -6.64
C VAL A 199 -4.24 16.63 -8.09
N ARG A 200 -4.13 15.32 -8.34
CA ARG A 200 -4.09 14.73 -9.69
C ARG A 200 -4.58 13.29 -9.68
N ARG A 201 -4.98 12.81 -10.87
CA ARG A 201 -5.43 11.44 -11.07
C ARG A 201 -4.50 10.67 -12.02
N PHE A 202 -4.33 9.38 -11.75
CA PHE A 202 -3.67 8.41 -12.61
C PHE A 202 -4.73 7.67 -13.40
N LEU A 203 -4.87 8.03 -14.67
CA LEU A 203 -5.94 7.57 -15.54
C LEU A 203 -5.45 6.46 -16.48
N ARG A 204 -6.29 5.47 -16.72
CA ARG A 204 -6.09 4.43 -17.72
C ARG A 204 -7.10 4.61 -18.86
N ASP A 205 -6.60 4.78 -20.07
CA ASP A 205 -7.39 4.81 -21.31
C ASP A 205 -6.93 3.71 -22.30
N GLU A 206 -7.31 3.81 -23.56
CA GLU A 206 -6.92 2.89 -24.65
C GLU A 206 -5.43 2.96 -25.00
N ASN A 207 -4.77 4.07 -24.68
CA ASN A 207 -3.36 4.31 -24.96
C ASN A 207 -2.44 3.96 -23.76
N GLY A 208 -3.00 3.44 -22.68
CA GLY A 208 -2.28 3.08 -21.46
C GLY A 208 -2.63 3.96 -20.27
N VAL A 209 -1.63 4.33 -19.47
CA VAL A 209 -1.80 5.12 -18.25
C VAL A 209 -1.11 6.48 -18.35
N LYS A 210 -1.72 7.48 -17.71
CA LYS A 210 -1.16 8.83 -17.62
C LYS A 210 -1.67 9.56 -16.38
N PHE A 211 -0.92 10.55 -15.93
CA PHE A 211 -1.48 11.54 -15.01
C PHE A 211 -2.20 12.64 -15.78
N ASP A 212 -3.35 13.10 -15.26
CA ASP A 212 -4.13 14.20 -15.83
C ASP A 212 -3.42 15.55 -15.71
N ARG A 213 -2.50 15.66 -14.75
CA ARG A 213 -1.73 16.88 -14.43
C ARG A 213 -0.28 16.53 -14.05
N PRO A 214 0.66 17.49 -14.24
CA PRO A 214 2.03 17.33 -13.73
C PRO A 214 2.07 17.09 -12.22
N SER A 215 3.16 16.46 -11.74
CA SER A 215 3.42 16.36 -10.31
C SER A 215 3.65 17.74 -9.73
N PRO A 216 2.95 18.13 -8.66
CA PRO A 216 3.31 19.33 -7.94
C PRO A 216 4.67 19.15 -7.26
N SER A 217 5.32 20.28 -6.98
CA SER A 217 6.50 20.32 -6.13
C SER A 217 6.09 20.52 -4.68
N TYR A 218 6.70 19.74 -3.78
CA TYR A 218 6.48 19.83 -2.33
C TYR A 218 7.79 20.23 -1.64
N ASP A 219 7.71 21.11 -0.65
CA ASP A 219 8.88 21.44 0.18
C ASP A 219 9.10 20.27 1.17
N GLN A 220 10.31 19.72 1.18
CA GLN A 220 10.64 18.57 2.04
C GLN A 220 10.55 18.88 3.54
N LYS A 221 10.64 20.16 3.94
CA LYS A 221 10.45 20.58 5.33
C LYS A 221 9.02 20.43 5.85
N ASP A 222 8.03 20.32 4.95
CA ASP A 222 6.63 20.16 5.31
C ASP A 222 6.28 18.70 5.66
N PHE A 223 7.16 17.74 5.28
CA PHE A 223 6.99 16.35 5.62
C PHE A 223 7.50 16.02 7.02
N VAL A 224 6.75 15.21 7.72
CA VAL A 224 7.15 14.62 9.01
C VAL A 224 7.39 13.11 8.87
N PRO A 225 8.44 12.55 9.49
CA PRO A 225 8.68 11.10 9.47
C PRO A 225 7.66 10.37 10.34
N ILE A 226 7.23 9.20 9.90
CA ILE A 226 6.34 8.29 10.62
C ILE A 226 7.14 7.03 10.93
N GLU A 227 7.98 7.10 11.98
CA GLU A 227 8.75 5.96 12.46
C GLU A 227 7.87 5.06 13.32
N VAL A 228 7.89 3.76 13.06
CA VAL A 228 7.04 2.78 13.75
C VAL A 228 7.75 1.46 14.02
N LYS A 229 7.31 0.75 15.04
CA LYS A 229 7.75 -0.62 15.34
C LYS A 229 6.96 -1.64 14.53
N ALA A 230 7.54 -2.82 14.35
CA ALA A 230 6.84 -3.97 13.79
C ALA A 230 5.51 -4.21 14.52
N GLY A 231 4.47 -4.55 13.77
CA GLY A 231 3.11 -4.73 14.26
C GLY A 231 2.28 -3.45 14.33
N SER A 232 2.88 -2.28 14.11
CA SER A 232 2.13 -1.03 14.04
C SER A 232 1.43 -0.87 12.69
N LEU A 233 0.20 -0.36 12.70
CA LEU A 233 -0.57 0.01 11.52
C LEU A 233 -0.58 1.52 11.37
N VAL A 234 -0.20 2.02 10.19
CA VAL A 234 -0.41 3.42 9.80
C VAL A 234 -1.66 3.47 8.93
N VAL A 235 -2.68 4.19 9.39
CA VAL A 235 -3.91 4.46 8.62
C VAL A 235 -3.74 5.78 7.91
N ILE A 236 -3.98 5.82 6.60
CA ILE A 236 -3.66 6.94 5.71
C ILE A 236 -4.93 7.35 4.96
N HIS A 237 -5.34 8.61 5.10
CA HIS A 237 -6.41 9.18 4.28
C HIS A 237 -6.00 9.24 2.81
N GLY A 238 -6.86 8.84 1.88
CA GLY A 238 -6.53 8.74 0.47
C GLY A 238 -6.04 10.03 -0.20
N ASP A 239 -6.39 11.19 0.37
CA ASP A 239 -5.91 12.50 -0.08
C ASP A 239 -4.68 13.02 0.69
N LEU A 240 -4.14 12.25 1.64
CA LEU A 240 -2.92 12.64 2.34
C LEU A 240 -1.71 12.52 1.42
N ILE A 241 -0.93 13.61 1.30
CA ILE A 241 0.33 13.57 0.58
C ILE A 241 1.36 12.85 1.43
N HIS A 242 1.88 11.74 0.91
CA HIS A 242 2.86 10.92 1.60
C HIS A 242 3.91 10.34 0.64
N GLN A 243 5.05 9.95 1.19
CA GLN A 243 6.21 9.43 0.47
C GLN A 243 7.03 8.47 1.34
N SER A 244 8.03 7.82 0.77
CA SER A 244 9.10 7.17 1.53
C SER A 244 10.42 7.23 0.78
N PHE A 245 11.52 7.49 1.49
CA PHE A 245 12.86 7.54 0.90
C PHE A 245 13.42 6.15 0.59
N GLU A 246 14.56 6.12 -0.10
CA GLU A 246 15.33 4.91 -0.34
C GLU A 246 15.77 4.26 0.98
N ASN A 247 15.90 2.95 0.99
CA ASN A 247 16.48 2.22 2.12
C ASN A 247 18.02 2.30 2.05
N GLN A 248 18.61 3.01 2.97
CA GLN A 248 20.07 3.17 3.10
C GLN A 248 20.67 2.23 4.15
N SER A 249 19.84 1.39 4.78
CA SER A 249 20.27 0.46 5.82
C SER A 249 20.73 -0.88 5.21
N PRO A 250 21.48 -1.71 5.98
CA PRO A 250 21.90 -3.03 5.52
C PRO A 250 20.81 -4.10 5.64
N LYS A 251 19.59 -3.74 6.09
CA LYS A 251 18.45 -4.66 6.25
C LYS A 251 17.27 -4.18 5.43
N SER A 252 16.44 -5.12 4.96
CA SER A 252 15.13 -4.83 4.39
C SER A 252 14.20 -4.11 5.38
N ARG A 253 13.12 -3.55 4.87
CA ARG A 253 12.04 -2.99 5.67
C ARG A 253 10.71 -3.44 5.07
N HIS A 254 10.26 -4.61 5.48
CA HIS A 254 9.04 -5.22 4.99
C HIS A 254 7.79 -4.52 5.54
N ALA A 255 6.80 -4.36 4.67
CA ALA A 255 5.48 -3.85 5.02
C ALA A 255 4.39 -4.53 4.18
N TYR A 256 3.19 -4.59 4.73
CA TYR A 256 2.00 -5.03 4.01
C TYR A 256 0.99 -3.88 3.94
N SER A 257 0.51 -3.55 2.76
CA SER A 257 -0.48 -2.49 2.58
C SER A 257 -1.76 -2.98 1.94
N LEU A 258 -2.88 -2.40 2.42
CA LEU A 258 -4.22 -2.56 1.87
C LEU A 258 -4.72 -1.19 1.44
N HIS A 259 -5.47 -1.15 0.34
CA HIS A 259 -6.25 0.02 -0.04
C HIS A 259 -7.72 -0.35 -0.06
N ILE A 260 -8.49 0.37 0.75
CA ILE A 260 -9.90 0.11 1.00
C ILE A 260 -10.70 1.33 0.56
N VAL A 261 -11.79 1.09 -0.16
CA VAL A 261 -12.77 2.13 -0.54
C VAL A 261 -14.12 1.81 0.07
N ASP A 262 -14.94 2.84 0.33
CA ASP A 262 -16.36 2.63 0.59
C ASP A 262 -17.09 2.53 -0.75
N THR A 263 -17.99 1.57 -0.87
CA THR A 263 -18.82 1.40 -2.07
C THR A 263 -20.29 1.74 -1.82
N ASP A 264 -20.62 2.19 -0.60
CA ASP A 264 -21.94 2.73 -0.29
C ASP A 264 -21.99 4.23 -0.62
N GLY A 265 -22.88 4.60 -1.53
CA GLY A 265 -23.06 6.00 -1.94
C GLY A 265 -21.92 6.60 -2.75
N CYS A 266 -21.01 5.77 -3.28
CA CYS A 266 -19.88 6.18 -4.12
C CYS A 266 -19.87 5.44 -5.44
N THR A 267 -19.23 6.04 -6.44
CA THR A 267 -19.04 5.41 -7.75
C THR A 267 -17.55 5.19 -8.01
N TRP A 268 -17.15 3.95 -8.29
CA TRP A 268 -15.80 3.63 -8.75
C TRP A 268 -15.56 4.23 -10.13
N ALA A 269 -14.48 5.01 -10.28
CA ALA A 269 -14.19 5.65 -11.55
C ALA A 269 -13.71 4.63 -12.60
N PRO A 270 -14.32 4.60 -13.79
CA PRO A 270 -13.96 3.63 -14.84
C PRO A 270 -12.55 3.87 -15.41
N GLU A 271 -11.99 5.06 -15.22
CA GLU A 271 -10.63 5.42 -15.65
C GLU A 271 -9.55 5.00 -14.65
N ASN A 272 -9.90 4.42 -13.51
CA ASN A 272 -8.90 3.84 -12.61
C ASN A 272 -8.09 2.75 -13.32
N TRP A 273 -6.82 2.59 -12.94
CA TRP A 273 -5.98 1.55 -13.51
C TRP A 273 -6.48 0.14 -13.20
N ILE A 274 -7.11 -0.05 -12.02
CA ILE A 274 -7.78 -1.29 -11.62
C ILE A 274 -9.11 -1.40 -12.35
N ARG A 275 -9.24 -2.46 -13.16
CA ARG A 275 -10.47 -2.86 -13.84
C ARG A 275 -10.77 -4.29 -13.46
N LEU A 276 -11.55 -4.47 -12.40
CA LEU A 276 -11.95 -5.78 -11.91
C LEU A 276 -13.00 -6.40 -12.84
N LYS A 277 -12.90 -7.71 -13.05
CA LYS A 277 -13.89 -8.50 -13.80
C LYS A 277 -15.08 -8.90 -12.92
N VAL A 278 -14.84 -9.01 -11.62
CA VAL A 278 -15.83 -9.36 -10.60
C VAL A 278 -15.81 -8.28 -9.52
N GLU A 279 -16.98 -7.88 -9.06
CA GLU A 279 -17.08 -6.94 -7.94
C GLU A 279 -16.55 -7.60 -6.65
N PRO A 280 -15.61 -6.97 -5.90
CA PRO A 280 -15.07 -7.56 -4.69
C PRO A 280 -16.11 -7.62 -3.57
N GLU A 281 -15.98 -8.64 -2.72
CA GLU A 281 -16.88 -8.78 -1.56
C GLU A 281 -16.57 -7.74 -0.48
N PRO A 282 -17.60 -7.14 0.13
CA PRO A 282 -17.42 -6.23 1.25
C PRO A 282 -16.87 -6.92 2.49
N LEU A 283 -16.01 -6.22 3.24
CA LEU A 283 -15.41 -6.74 4.48
C LEU A 283 -16.45 -7.17 5.54
N TYR A 284 -17.62 -6.52 5.58
CA TYR A 284 -18.66 -6.83 6.59
C TYR A 284 -19.45 -8.09 6.30
N VAL A 285 -19.35 -8.64 5.10
CA VAL A 285 -20.03 -9.90 4.71
C VAL A 285 -19.14 -11.12 4.90
N SER A 286 -17.83 -10.92 4.95
CA SER A 286 -16.82 -11.98 5.03
C SER A 286 -16.61 -12.46 6.49
N GLN A 287 -17.66 -12.72 7.24
CA GLN A 287 -17.57 -13.58 8.43
C GLN A 287 -17.71 -15.03 7.96
N CYS A 288 -16.67 -15.54 7.34
CA CYS A 288 -16.55 -16.97 7.02
C CYS A 288 -15.70 -17.67 8.06
#